data_c368ca7442574a4a77fbd44602c23533
#
_entry.id   c368ca7442574a4a77fbd44602c23533
#
_cell.length_a   1.000
_cell.length_b   1.000
_cell.length_c   1.000
_cell.angle_alpha   90.00
_cell.angle_beta   90.00
_cell.angle_gamma   90.00
#
_symmetry.space_group_name_H-M   'P 1'
#
loop_
_entity.id
_entity.type
_entity.pdbx_description
1 polymer ?
#
loop_
_entity_poly.entity_id
_entity_poly.type
_entity_poly.pdbx_seq_one_letter_code
_entity_poly.pdbx_strand_id
1 'polypeptide(L)'
;EERRGEEELYSNWFNENGYSVGRIPSEYKFEGRGDAFVYGKYLVGSYGIRSDKEALLYIAEKFNLEPAIVELAEEKFYHLDTCFQQFPTGDAIFYPEAFRDSSLSAFESLFNLIPVSEHDANQLACNAVVINNTVIFPSENIEAIKTVEGLGLNSAVADVSEFLKSGGACQCLVIALN
;
A
#
# COMPACT_ATOMS: atom_id res chain seq x y z
N GLU A 1 -18.68 -8.86 3.52
CA GLU A 1 -19.27 -10.13 4.03
C GLU A 1 -18.99 -11.34 3.13
N GLU A 2 -18.94 -11.17 1.82
CA GLU A 2 -18.74 -12.26 0.84
C GLU A 2 -17.38 -12.95 0.94
N ARG A 3 -16.36 -12.28 1.50
CA ARG A 3 -14.99 -12.80 1.66
C ARG A 3 -14.68 -13.33 3.06
N ARG A 4 -15.67 -13.33 3.96
CA ARG A 4 -15.50 -13.92 5.31
C ARG A 4 -15.26 -15.43 5.19
N GLY A 5 -14.20 -15.90 5.84
CA GLY A 5 -13.77 -17.31 5.79
C GLY A 5 -12.60 -17.57 4.86
N GLU A 6 -12.16 -16.60 4.02
CA GLU A 6 -10.92 -16.70 3.27
C GLU A 6 -9.70 -16.74 4.20
N GLU A 7 -9.78 -16.11 5.37
CA GLU A 7 -8.70 -16.07 6.35
C GLU A 7 -8.23 -17.46 6.79
N GLU A 8 -9.15 -18.42 6.90
CA GLU A 8 -8.77 -19.80 7.26
C GLU A 8 -8.04 -20.49 6.11
N LEU A 9 -8.47 -20.27 4.88
CA LEU A 9 -7.81 -20.82 3.69
C LEU A 9 -6.39 -20.26 3.56
N TYR A 10 -6.22 -18.94 3.70
CA TYR A 10 -4.90 -18.32 3.71
C TYR A 10 -4.04 -18.80 4.88
N SER A 11 -4.60 -18.85 6.09
CA SER A 11 -3.87 -19.34 7.28
C SER A 11 -3.34 -20.75 7.07
N ASN A 12 -4.15 -21.66 6.52
CA ASN A 12 -3.77 -23.03 6.25
C ASN A 12 -2.65 -23.07 5.21
N TRP A 13 -2.83 -22.37 4.09
CA TRP A 13 -1.83 -22.33 3.03
C TRP A 13 -0.47 -21.80 3.53
N PHE A 14 -0.46 -20.68 4.28
CA PHE A 14 0.77 -20.12 4.82
C PHE A 14 1.45 -21.07 5.80
N ASN A 15 0.71 -21.72 6.71
CA ASN A 15 1.26 -22.70 7.64
C ASN A 15 1.85 -23.91 6.92
N GLU A 16 1.16 -24.45 5.90
CA GLU A 16 1.63 -25.56 5.08
C GLU A 16 2.90 -25.22 4.29
N ASN A 17 3.10 -23.95 3.97
CA ASN A 17 4.30 -23.45 3.28
C ASN A 17 5.38 -22.90 4.24
N GLY A 18 5.29 -23.20 5.54
CA GLY A 18 6.36 -22.91 6.51
C GLY A 18 6.33 -21.52 7.13
N TYR A 19 5.27 -20.74 6.92
CA TYR A 19 5.10 -19.44 7.55
C TYR A 19 4.39 -19.57 8.90
N SER A 20 4.78 -18.71 9.85
CA SER A 20 4.06 -18.57 11.12
C SER A 20 2.92 -17.55 10.96
N VAL A 21 1.69 -18.00 11.15
CA VAL A 21 0.52 -17.14 11.02
C VAL A 21 0.11 -16.57 12.36
N GLY A 22 0.10 -15.24 12.47
CA GLY A 22 -0.49 -14.52 13.60
C GLY A 22 -1.90 -14.05 13.28
N ARG A 23 -2.74 -13.93 14.32
CA ARG A 23 -4.08 -13.33 14.21
C ARG A 23 -4.12 -12.05 15.03
N ILE A 24 -4.84 -11.06 14.54
CA ILE A 24 -5.20 -9.86 15.30
C ILE A 24 -6.49 -10.15 16.11
N PRO A 25 -6.77 -9.40 17.19
CA PRO A 25 -8.04 -9.47 17.90
C PRO A 25 -9.22 -9.26 16.95
N SER A 26 -10.27 -10.07 17.12
CA SER A 26 -11.43 -10.10 16.21
C SER A 26 -12.30 -8.83 16.22
N GLU A 27 -12.14 -7.99 17.24
CA GLU A 27 -12.77 -6.67 17.35
C GLU A 27 -12.18 -5.63 16.39
N TYR A 28 -10.95 -5.84 15.87
CA TYR A 28 -10.29 -4.91 14.95
C TYR A 28 -10.46 -5.34 13.50
N LYS A 29 -10.57 -4.35 12.63
CA LYS A 29 -10.53 -4.54 11.18
C LYS A 29 -9.13 -4.28 10.66
N PHE A 30 -8.66 -5.14 9.76
CA PHE A 30 -7.37 -4.97 9.09
C PHE A 30 -7.38 -5.70 7.75
N GLU A 31 -7.11 -4.97 6.67
CA GLU A 31 -7.13 -5.53 5.31
C GLU A 31 -5.71 -5.77 4.74
N GLY A 32 -4.74 -6.02 5.62
CA GLY A 32 -3.43 -6.57 5.27
C GLY A 32 -2.54 -5.63 4.46
N ARG A 33 -1.91 -6.16 3.40
CA ARG A 33 -0.90 -5.48 2.59
C ARG A 33 -1.41 -4.21 1.90
N GLY A 34 -2.70 -4.13 1.62
CA GLY A 34 -3.31 -2.92 1.07
C GLY A 34 -3.12 -1.70 1.96
N ASP A 35 -3.18 -1.90 3.30
CA ASP A 35 -3.10 -0.82 4.28
C ASP A 35 -1.80 -0.77 5.08
N ALA A 36 -0.92 -1.77 5.00
CA ALA A 36 0.32 -1.74 5.76
C ALA A 36 1.45 -2.57 5.13
N PHE A 37 2.69 -2.10 5.36
CA PHE A 37 3.91 -2.81 5.01
C PHE A 37 5.04 -2.48 5.97
N VAL A 38 6.07 -3.31 6.00
CA VAL A 38 7.27 -3.08 6.83
C VAL A 38 8.31 -2.30 6.02
N TYR A 39 8.83 -1.23 6.61
CA TYR A 39 9.93 -0.44 6.07
C TYR A 39 11.02 -0.25 7.12
N GLY A 40 12.11 -1.02 7.01
CA GLY A 40 13.13 -1.07 8.04
C GLY A 40 12.57 -1.50 9.40
N LYS A 41 12.64 -0.64 10.39
CA LYS A 41 12.05 -0.85 11.73
C LYS A 41 10.61 -0.35 11.88
N TYR A 42 10.03 0.20 10.82
CA TYR A 42 8.71 0.83 10.87
C TYR A 42 7.61 -0.07 10.31
N LEU A 43 6.45 -0.02 10.94
CA LEU A 43 5.18 -0.40 10.32
C LEU A 43 4.60 0.86 9.66
N VAL A 44 4.71 0.94 8.35
CA VAL A 44 4.09 2.00 7.56
C VAL A 44 2.67 1.58 7.23
N GLY A 45 1.67 2.42 7.53
CA GLY A 45 0.28 1.99 7.33
C GLY A 45 -0.73 3.12 7.33
N SER A 46 -1.96 2.79 6.90
CA SER A 46 -3.10 3.70 6.89
C SER A 46 -4.32 3.12 7.60
N TYR A 47 -5.16 4.01 8.09
CA TYR A 47 -6.43 3.67 8.76
C TYR A 47 -7.54 4.65 8.35
N GLY A 48 -8.77 4.37 8.78
CA GLY A 48 -9.92 5.27 8.65
C GLY A 48 -10.98 4.80 7.67
N ILE A 49 -10.62 4.02 6.64
CA ILE A 49 -11.57 3.49 5.64
C ILE A 49 -11.81 1.99 5.84
N ARG A 50 -10.75 1.17 5.71
CA ARG A 50 -10.84 -0.29 5.76
C ARG A 50 -10.20 -0.89 6.99
N SER A 51 -9.13 -0.30 7.48
CA SER A 51 -8.41 -0.78 8.66
C SER A 51 -8.57 0.16 9.85
N ASP A 52 -8.59 -0.41 11.04
CA ASP A 52 -8.64 0.32 12.30
C ASP A 52 -7.22 0.71 12.75
N LYS A 53 -7.09 1.89 13.35
CA LYS A 53 -5.84 2.37 13.91
C LYS A 53 -5.27 1.42 14.97
N GLU A 54 -6.14 0.88 15.80
CA GLU A 54 -5.84 -0.04 16.88
C GLU A 54 -5.24 -1.36 16.36
N ALA A 55 -5.69 -1.83 15.18
CA ALA A 55 -5.11 -3.00 14.53
C ALA A 55 -3.64 -2.77 14.17
N LEU A 56 -3.33 -1.61 13.59
CA LEU A 56 -1.96 -1.24 13.21
C LEU A 56 -1.06 -1.08 14.43
N LEU A 57 -1.54 -0.46 15.50
CA LEU A 57 -0.80 -0.32 16.76
C LEU A 57 -0.53 -1.68 17.40
N TYR A 58 -1.51 -2.58 17.41
CA TYR A 58 -1.35 -3.96 17.90
C TYR A 58 -0.30 -4.72 17.09
N ILE A 59 -0.32 -4.60 15.76
CA ILE A 59 0.67 -5.24 14.87
C ILE A 59 2.06 -4.67 15.13
N ALA A 60 2.20 -3.36 15.23
CA ALA A 60 3.48 -2.70 15.50
C ALA A 60 4.08 -3.18 16.82
N GLU A 61 3.30 -3.23 17.90
CA GLU A 61 3.73 -3.75 19.21
C GLU A 61 4.13 -5.23 19.11
N LYS A 62 3.29 -6.06 18.51
CA LYS A 62 3.52 -7.51 18.40
C LYS A 62 4.81 -7.87 17.68
N PHE A 63 5.19 -7.09 16.67
CA PHE A 63 6.40 -7.31 15.86
C PHE A 63 7.56 -6.38 16.24
N ASN A 64 7.43 -5.63 17.35
CA ASN A 64 8.44 -4.66 17.81
C ASN A 64 8.86 -3.67 16.71
N LEU A 65 7.85 -3.11 16.02
CA LEU A 65 8.00 -2.10 14.98
C LEU A 65 7.57 -0.73 15.51
N GLU A 66 8.16 0.32 14.98
CA GLU A 66 7.72 1.70 15.24
C GLU A 66 6.56 2.05 14.29
N PRO A 67 5.38 2.47 14.79
CA PRO A 67 4.27 2.80 13.92
C PRO A 67 4.49 4.15 13.21
N ALA A 68 4.45 4.14 11.88
CA ALA A 68 4.36 5.32 11.02
C ALA A 68 3.03 5.22 10.26
N ILE A 69 1.96 5.76 10.86
CA ILE A 69 0.60 5.55 10.40
C ILE A 69 -0.10 6.87 10.07
N VAL A 70 -0.89 6.87 9.01
CA VAL A 70 -1.63 8.02 8.48
C VAL A 70 -3.13 7.73 8.39
N GLU A 71 -3.94 8.78 8.36
CA GLU A 71 -5.38 8.66 8.19
C GLU A 71 -5.79 8.93 6.74
N LEU A 72 -6.53 8.00 6.13
CA LEU A 72 -7.15 8.21 4.83
C LEU A 72 -8.42 9.04 4.97
N ALA A 73 -8.64 9.95 4.02
CA ALA A 73 -9.76 10.89 4.01
C ALA A 73 -10.81 10.59 2.94
N GLU A 74 -10.40 9.93 1.86
CA GLU A 74 -11.21 9.75 0.65
C GLU A 74 -11.59 8.28 0.45
N GLU A 75 -12.88 7.95 0.43
CA GLU A 75 -13.38 6.58 0.22
C GLU A 75 -12.95 5.95 -1.10
N LYS A 76 -12.64 6.76 -2.11
CA LYS A 76 -12.15 6.30 -3.40
C LYS A 76 -10.77 5.64 -3.27
N PHE A 77 -9.93 6.17 -2.39
CA PHE A 77 -8.61 5.63 -2.09
C PHE A 77 -8.67 4.84 -0.78
N TYR A 78 -9.39 3.72 -0.85
CA TYR A 78 -9.81 2.93 0.30
C TYR A 78 -8.68 2.15 0.99
N HIS A 79 -7.52 1.99 0.34
CA HIS A 79 -6.29 1.41 0.88
C HIS A 79 -5.08 2.32 0.63
N LEU A 80 -4.06 2.16 1.46
CA LEU A 80 -2.80 2.90 1.30
C LEU A 80 -2.16 2.68 -0.08
N ASP A 81 -2.16 1.45 -0.55
CA ASP A 81 -1.55 1.09 -1.83
C ASP A 81 -2.27 1.66 -3.07
N THR A 82 -3.46 2.25 -2.89
CA THR A 82 -4.15 2.97 -3.98
C THR A 82 -3.70 4.43 -4.14
N CYS A 83 -3.08 5.00 -3.12
CA CYS A 83 -2.70 6.43 -3.07
C CYS A 83 -1.28 6.72 -2.59
N PHE A 84 -0.49 5.68 -2.31
CA PHE A 84 0.89 5.79 -1.87
C PHE A 84 1.75 4.62 -2.40
N GLN A 85 2.93 4.94 -2.95
CA GLN A 85 3.91 3.94 -3.36
C GLN A 85 5.32 4.41 -3.02
N GLN A 86 6.03 3.64 -2.20
CA GLN A 86 7.42 3.89 -1.85
C GLN A 86 8.39 3.22 -2.84
N PHE A 87 9.60 3.77 -2.97
CA PHE A 87 10.67 3.28 -3.84
C PHE A 87 11.95 2.95 -3.05
N PRO A 88 12.83 2.11 -3.61
CA PRO A 88 14.13 1.79 -2.98
C PRO A 88 15.06 3.01 -2.78
N THR A 89 14.80 4.10 -3.48
CA THR A 89 15.55 5.37 -3.39
C THR A 89 15.28 6.14 -2.09
N GLY A 90 14.23 5.78 -1.34
CA GLY A 90 13.73 6.57 -0.20
C GLY A 90 12.70 7.63 -0.60
N ASP A 91 12.39 7.72 -1.90
CA ASP A 91 11.29 8.55 -2.39
C ASP A 91 9.98 7.77 -2.35
N ALA A 92 8.86 8.50 -2.37
CA ALA A 92 7.53 7.91 -2.53
C ALA A 92 6.63 8.84 -3.34
N ILE A 93 5.84 8.29 -4.26
CA ILE A 93 4.74 9.02 -4.88
C ILE A 93 3.47 8.84 -4.05
N PHE A 94 2.67 9.91 -3.97
CA PHE A 94 1.43 9.88 -3.21
C PHE A 94 0.41 10.88 -3.78
N TYR A 95 -0.87 10.65 -3.50
CA TYR A 95 -1.94 11.59 -3.85
C TYR A 95 -2.37 12.35 -2.58
N PRO A 96 -2.03 13.66 -2.44
CA PRO A 96 -2.21 14.40 -1.20
C PRO A 96 -3.63 14.39 -0.66
N GLU A 97 -4.63 14.57 -1.53
CA GLU A 97 -6.04 14.69 -1.14
C GLU A 97 -6.62 13.39 -0.55
N ALA A 98 -5.94 12.25 -0.76
CA ALA A 98 -6.35 10.99 -0.15
C ALA A 98 -6.11 10.94 1.37
N PHE A 99 -5.35 11.88 1.93
CA PHE A 99 -4.90 11.85 3.32
C PHE A 99 -5.46 13.01 4.15
N ARG A 100 -5.55 12.81 5.46
CA ARG A 100 -5.72 13.90 6.42
C ARG A 100 -4.37 14.61 6.61
N ASP A 101 -4.29 15.89 6.30
CA ASP A 101 -3.05 16.68 6.37
C ASP A 101 -2.31 16.53 7.70
N SER A 102 -3.04 16.49 8.81
CA SER A 102 -2.46 16.37 10.15
C SER A 102 -1.72 15.06 10.41
N SER A 103 -1.90 14.04 9.56
CA SER A 103 -1.28 12.72 9.72
C SER A 103 -0.04 12.50 8.86
N LEU A 104 0.16 13.28 7.79
CA LEU A 104 1.24 13.08 6.81
C LEU A 104 2.66 13.23 7.38
N SER A 105 2.84 13.96 8.48
CA SER A 105 4.15 14.16 9.11
C SER A 105 4.88 12.86 9.46
N ALA A 106 4.14 11.76 9.70
CA ALA A 106 4.72 10.45 9.93
C ALA A 106 5.46 9.93 8.69
N PHE A 107 4.89 10.15 7.50
CA PHE A 107 5.50 9.73 6.23
C PHE A 107 6.59 10.67 5.76
N GLU A 108 6.43 11.98 5.96
CA GLU A 108 7.44 12.99 5.65
C GLU A 108 8.76 12.77 6.40
N SER A 109 8.69 12.14 7.58
CA SER A 109 9.89 11.78 8.34
C SER A 109 10.66 10.60 7.76
N LEU A 110 10.03 9.77 6.91
CA LEU A 110 10.59 8.54 6.37
C LEU A 110 10.90 8.61 4.87
N PHE A 111 10.13 9.41 4.13
CA PHE A 111 10.18 9.45 2.67
C PHE A 111 10.27 10.87 2.15
N ASN A 112 10.95 11.05 1.02
CA ASN A 112 10.79 12.23 0.20
C ASN A 112 9.49 12.09 -0.59
N LEU A 113 8.44 12.80 -0.19
CA LEU A 113 7.10 12.68 -0.74
C LEU A 113 6.94 13.51 -2.02
N ILE A 114 6.57 12.87 -3.11
CA ILE A 114 6.38 13.49 -4.43
C ILE A 114 4.90 13.34 -4.82
N PRO A 115 4.15 14.44 -4.92
CA PRO A 115 2.74 14.35 -5.24
C PRO A 115 2.51 13.91 -6.69
N VAL A 116 1.51 13.06 -6.91
CA VAL A 116 0.99 12.74 -8.24
C VAL A 116 -0.20 13.63 -8.59
N SER A 117 -0.43 13.83 -9.88
CA SER A 117 -1.62 14.54 -10.36
C SER A 117 -2.90 13.75 -10.07
N GLU A 118 -4.02 14.47 -9.99
CA GLU A 118 -5.34 13.84 -9.87
C GLU A 118 -5.61 12.86 -11.02
N HIS A 119 -5.15 13.20 -12.23
CA HIS A 119 -5.28 12.33 -13.39
C HIS A 119 -4.60 10.98 -13.17
N ASP A 120 -3.31 10.98 -12.77
CA ASP A 120 -2.55 9.76 -12.53
C ASP A 120 -3.05 9.00 -11.30
N ALA A 121 -3.47 9.71 -10.25
CA ALA A 121 -4.09 9.11 -9.06
C ALA A 121 -5.38 8.36 -9.42
N ASN A 122 -6.22 8.96 -10.26
CA ASN A 122 -7.47 8.37 -10.74
C ASN A 122 -7.26 7.11 -11.59
N GLN A 123 -6.08 6.95 -12.17
CA GLN A 123 -5.65 5.74 -12.87
C GLN A 123 -4.78 4.83 -12.01
N LEU A 124 -4.85 5.00 -10.68
CA LEU A 124 -4.14 4.20 -9.70
C LEU A 124 -2.61 4.12 -9.91
N ALA A 125 -1.97 5.24 -10.28
CA ALA A 125 -0.50 5.30 -10.43
C ALA A 125 0.25 4.79 -9.21
N CYS A 126 -0.26 5.04 -8.00
CA CYS A 126 0.33 4.57 -6.75
C CYS A 126 0.15 3.07 -6.51
N ASN A 127 -0.78 2.41 -7.21
CA ASN A 127 -0.96 0.95 -7.13
C ASN A 127 0.00 0.20 -8.08
N ALA A 128 1.22 0.72 -8.20
CA ALA A 128 2.30 0.13 -8.98
C ALA A 128 3.03 -0.97 -8.19
N VAL A 129 3.69 -1.87 -8.91
CA VAL A 129 4.55 -2.90 -8.33
C VAL A 129 6.00 -2.54 -8.56
N VAL A 130 6.82 -2.61 -7.52
CA VAL A 130 8.26 -2.38 -7.60
C VAL A 130 9.00 -3.71 -7.54
N ILE A 131 9.74 -4.03 -8.60
CA ILE A 131 10.58 -5.22 -8.68
C ILE A 131 12.02 -4.77 -8.98
N ASN A 132 12.91 -4.94 -8.01
CA ASN A 132 14.28 -4.43 -8.08
C ASN A 132 14.28 -2.91 -8.35
N ASN A 133 14.78 -2.50 -9.52
CA ASN A 133 14.87 -1.10 -9.94
C ASN A 133 13.80 -0.73 -10.99
N THR A 134 12.75 -1.53 -11.14
CA THR A 134 11.68 -1.31 -12.13
C THR A 134 10.34 -1.13 -11.45
N VAL A 135 9.64 -0.06 -11.79
CA VAL A 135 8.28 0.26 -11.35
C VAL A 135 7.30 -0.10 -12.47
N ILE A 136 6.36 -0.99 -12.18
CA ILE A 136 5.35 -1.47 -13.13
C ILE A 136 4.04 -0.75 -12.83
N PHE A 137 3.66 0.15 -13.72
CA PHE A 137 2.43 0.95 -13.63
C PHE A 137 1.23 0.23 -14.24
N PRO A 138 0.02 0.49 -13.73
CA PRO A 138 -1.22 -0.13 -14.23
C PRO A 138 -1.73 0.44 -15.56
N SER A 139 -1.22 1.60 -15.98
CA SER A 139 -1.61 2.31 -17.19
C SER A 139 -0.49 3.29 -17.60
N GLU A 140 -0.72 4.03 -18.67
CA GLU A 140 0.18 5.10 -19.12
C GLU A 140 0.08 6.34 -18.21
N ASN A 141 0.50 6.20 -16.95
CA ASN A 141 0.56 7.27 -15.94
C ASN A 141 1.75 8.22 -16.26
N ILE A 142 1.58 9.08 -17.26
CA ILE A 142 2.68 9.79 -17.95
C ILE A 142 3.52 10.63 -17.00
N GLU A 143 2.90 11.34 -16.04
CA GLU A 143 3.63 12.20 -15.11
C GLU A 143 4.34 11.37 -14.02
N ALA A 144 3.67 10.35 -13.49
CA ALA A 144 4.27 9.44 -12.51
C ALA A 144 5.44 8.65 -13.11
N ILE A 145 5.31 8.18 -14.37
CA ILE A 145 6.40 7.51 -15.10
C ILE A 145 7.61 8.43 -15.23
N LYS A 146 7.44 9.68 -15.69
CA LYS A 146 8.53 10.66 -15.80
C LYS A 146 9.19 10.94 -14.46
N THR A 147 8.39 11.04 -13.40
CA THR A 147 8.90 11.23 -12.04
C THR A 147 9.81 10.08 -11.64
N VAL A 148 9.36 8.85 -11.80
CA VAL A 148 10.10 7.62 -11.45
C VAL A 148 11.39 7.50 -12.27
N GLU A 149 11.35 7.77 -13.57
CA GLU A 149 12.53 7.77 -14.43
C GLU A 149 13.53 8.88 -14.03
N GLY A 150 13.03 10.03 -13.60
CA GLY A 150 13.84 11.12 -13.05
C GLY A 150 14.56 10.75 -11.75
N LEU A 151 14.06 9.79 -10.99
CA LEU A 151 14.69 9.20 -9.79
C LEU A 151 15.73 8.12 -10.14
N GLY A 152 15.96 7.82 -11.41
CA GLY A 152 16.90 6.81 -11.87
C GLY A 152 16.34 5.37 -11.82
N LEU A 153 15.02 5.21 -11.68
CA LEU A 153 14.35 3.93 -11.75
C LEU A 153 13.89 3.64 -13.19
N ASN A 154 13.73 2.37 -13.52
CA ASN A 154 13.09 1.98 -14.77
C ASN A 154 11.58 1.98 -14.62
N SER A 155 10.86 2.20 -15.71
CA SER A 155 9.41 2.08 -15.78
C SER A 155 8.97 0.97 -16.73
N ALA A 156 7.83 0.38 -16.45
CA ALA A 156 7.10 -0.52 -17.35
C ALA A 156 5.60 -0.32 -17.15
N VAL A 157 4.80 -0.69 -18.13
CA VAL A 157 3.35 -0.64 -18.04
C VAL A 157 2.78 -2.03 -18.23
N ALA A 158 1.85 -2.41 -17.37
CA ALA A 158 1.05 -3.62 -17.51
C ALA A 158 -0.41 -3.22 -17.76
N ASP A 159 -1.01 -3.75 -18.82
CA ASP A 159 -2.44 -3.53 -19.08
C ASP A 159 -3.28 -4.34 -18.07
N VAL A 160 -3.78 -3.63 -17.07
CA VAL A 160 -4.71 -4.17 -16.06
C VAL A 160 -6.08 -3.48 -16.12
N SER A 161 -6.46 -2.98 -17.29
CA SER A 161 -7.67 -2.19 -17.52
C SER A 161 -8.96 -2.87 -17.04
N GLU A 162 -9.04 -4.20 -17.13
CA GLU A 162 -10.20 -4.94 -16.63
C GLU A 162 -10.25 -4.94 -15.08
N PHE A 163 -9.11 -4.99 -14.42
CA PHE A 163 -9.03 -4.95 -12.94
C PHE A 163 -9.31 -3.54 -12.39
N LEU A 164 -8.89 -2.50 -13.11
CA LEU A 164 -9.21 -1.11 -12.78
C LEU A 164 -10.72 -0.87 -12.63
N LYS A 165 -11.56 -1.57 -13.40
CA LYS A 165 -13.02 -1.51 -13.28
C LYS A 165 -13.55 -2.00 -11.93
N SER A 166 -12.78 -2.83 -11.24
CA SER A 166 -13.07 -3.34 -9.89
C SER A 166 -12.36 -2.53 -8.79
N GLY A 167 -11.68 -1.46 -9.14
CA GLY A 167 -11.02 -0.55 -8.20
C GLY A 167 -9.64 -1.02 -7.71
N GLY A 168 -9.04 -2.03 -8.34
CA GLY A 168 -7.69 -2.52 -8.03
C GLY A 168 -6.78 -2.52 -9.25
N ALA A 169 -5.46 -2.53 -9.03
CA ALA A 169 -4.47 -2.50 -10.10
C ALA A 169 -3.28 -3.44 -9.80
N CYS A 170 -2.08 -3.12 -10.25
CA CYS A 170 -0.93 -4.02 -10.21
C CYS A 170 -0.60 -4.54 -8.80
N GLN A 171 -0.52 -3.65 -7.80
CA GLN A 171 -0.18 -4.04 -6.42
C GLN A 171 -1.25 -4.94 -5.79
N CYS A 172 -2.53 -4.70 -6.12
CA CYS A 172 -3.63 -5.52 -5.62
C CYS A 172 -3.64 -6.95 -6.17
N LEU A 173 -2.91 -7.22 -7.25
CA LEU A 173 -2.83 -8.53 -7.91
C LEU A 173 -1.66 -9.39 -7.44
N VAL A 174 -0.79 -8.87 -6.57
CA VAL A 174 0.44 -9.55 -6.17
C VAL A 174 0.57 -9.63 -4.66
N ILE A 175 1.18 -10.70 -4.19
CA ILE A 175 1.69 -10.86 -2.83
C ILE A 175 3.16 -11.29 -2.91
N ALA A 176 4.05 -10.52 -2.31
CA ALA A 176 5.45 -10.89 -2.23
C ALA A 176 5.63 -11.91 -1.09
N LEU A 177 6.22 -13.04 -1.41
CA LEU A 177 6.62 -14.09 -0.45
C LEU A 177 8.15 -14.02 -0.32
N ASN A 178 8.63 -13.58 0.84
CA ASN A 178 10.06 -13.46 1.14
C ASN A 178 10.54 -14.61 2.04
#